data_4202963f1fcab959a7e556893809416b
#
_entry.id   4202963f1fcab959a7e556893809416b
#
_cell.length_a   1.000
_cell.length_b   1.000
_cell.length_c   1.000
_cell.angle_alpha   90.00
_cell.angle_beta   90.00
_cell.angle_gamma   90.00
#
_symmetry.space_group_name_H-M   'P 1'
#
loop_
_entity.id
_entity.type
_entity.pdbx_description
1 polymer ?
#
loop_
_entity_poly.entity_id
_entity_poly.type
_entity_poly.pdbx_seq_one_letter_code
_entity_poly.pdbx_strand_id
1 'polypeptide(L)'
;HCSVRRQRQMCIRDSPMMYGSYHHITNISNPQGRARYYSVVGYICETDTFGSNRRISEISEGDILCFNNAGAYCFSMASNYNSRFRPAEVMIYEGKDYLIRHRETFEDITRNQEVIELALLK
;
A
#
# COMPACT_ATOMS: atom_id res chain seq x y z
N HIS A 1 -22.66 1.72 1.75
CA HIS A 1 -21.27 1.51 2.20
C HIS A 1 -20.75 0.22 1.55
N CYS A 2 -19.98 0.36 0.50
CA CYS A 2 -19.31 -0.76 -0.14
C CYS A 2 -17.89 -0.79 0.37
N SER A 3 -17.55 -1.68 1.28
CA SER A 3 -16.16 -1.93 1.68
C SER A 3 -15.61 -3.01 0.76
N VAL A 4 -14.76 -2.63 -0.18
CA VAL A 4 -14.08 -3.58 -1.05
C VAL A 4 -12.84 -4.10 -0.32
N ARG A 5 -12.89 -5.35 0.12
CA ARG A 5 -11.79 -6.04 0.76
C ARG A 5 -10.98 -6.81 -0.28
N ARG A 6 -9.90 -6.26 -0.74
CA ARG A 6 -8.63 -6.93 -1.07
C ARG A 6 -7.69 -5.93 -1.69
N GLN A 7 -6.81 -5.38 -0.88
CA GLN A 7 -5.66 -4.69 -1.43
C GLN A 7 -4.40 -5.48 -1.15
N ARG A 8 -3.67 -5.77 -2.22
CA ARG A 8 -2.23 -5.96 -2.07
C ARG A 8 -1.67 -4.61 -1.68
N GLN A 9 -1.15 -4.54 -0.50
CA GLN A 9 -0.67 -3.35 0.15
C GLN A 9 0.36 -2.63 -0.70
N MET A 10 0.03 -1.46 -1.20
CA MET A 10 1.01 -0.48 -1.64
C MET A 10 1.21 0.52 -0.51
N CYS A 11 2.46 0.80 -0.21
CA CYS A 11 2.89 1.63 0.91
C CYS A 11 2.69 3.12 0.63
N ILE A 12 1.45 3.59 0.68
CA ILE A 12 1.13 5.02 0.64
C ILE A 12 0.57 5.45 2.00
N ARG A 13 0.98 4.76 3.07
CA ARG A 13 0.30 4.88 4.36
C ARG A 13 0.41 6.25 4.99
N ASP A 14 1.53 6.91 4.86
CA ASP A 14 1.82 8.04 5.73
C ASP A 14 1.70 9.41 5.04
N SER A 15 1.99 9.52 3.72
CA SER A 15 1.96 10.80 3.02
C SER A 15 0.57 11.47 2.93
N PRO A 16 -0.50 10.81 2.47
CA PRO A 16 -1.82 11.43 2.39
C PRO A 16 -2.40 11.75 3.76
N MET A 17 -2.13 10.91 4.75
CA MET A 17 -2.65 11.09 6.11
C MET A 17 -1.90 12.16 6.88
N MET A 18 -0.56 12.12 6.91
CA MET A 18 0.25 13.04 7.71
C MET A 18 0.24 14.46 7.16
N TYR A 19 0.16 14.63 5.84
CA TYR A 19 0.31 15.92 5.19
C TYR A 19 -0.91 16.36 4.39
N GLY A 20 -2.00 15.60 4.39
CA GLY A 20 -3.19 15.90 3.59
C GLY A 20 -2.92 15.93 2.08
N SER A 21 -1.89 15.23 1.62
CA SER A 21 -1.49 15.22 0.22
C SER A 21 -2.56 14.62 -0.69
N TYR A 22 -2.85 15.30 -1.78
CA TYR A 22 -3.78 14.79 -2.78
C TYR A 22 -3.06 13.89 -3.79
N HIS A 23 -3.48 12.63 -3.85
CA HIS A 23 -3.10 11.71 -4.91
C HIS A 23 -4.33 11.35 -5.74
N HIS A 24 -4.21 11.44 -7.05
CA HIS A 24 -5.28 10.96 -7.93
C HIS A 24 -5.29 9.44 -7.90
N ILE A 25 -6.50 8.88 -7.76
CA ILE A 25 -6.70 7.43 -7.66
C ILE A 25 -7.51 6.98 -8.87
N THR A 26 -7.00 6.01 -9.61
CA THR A 26 -7.65 5.45 -10.79
C THR A 26 -7.86 3.95 -10.64
N ASN A 27 -9.00 3.45 -11.13
CA ASN A 27 -9.22 2.02 -11.30
C ASN A 27 -8.65 1.60 -12.65
N ILE A 28 -7.52 0.90 -12.64
CA ILE A 28 -6.86 0.43 -13.87
C ILE A 28 -7.45 -0.88 -14.40
N SER A 29 -8.21 -1.60 -13.59
CA SER A 29 -8.92 -2.81 -14.03
C SER A 29 -10.20 -2.48 -14.80
N ASN A 30 -10.85 -1.35 -14.51
CA ASN A 30 -12.10 -0.93 -15.15
C ASN A 30 -12.06 0.58 -15.46
N PRO A 31 -11.18 1.04 -16.37
CA PRO A 31 -10.99 2.47 -16.62
C PRO A 31 -12.18 3.15 -17.29
N GLN A 32 -13.04 2.40 -17.98
CA GLN A 32 -14.24 2.88 -18.67
C GLN A 32 -15.52 2.72 -17.87
N GLY A 33 -15.44 2.20 -16.64
CA GLY A 33 -16.58 2.00 -15.77
C GLY A 33 -17.30 3.30 -15.42
N ARG A 34 -18.59 3.21 -15.10
CA ARG A 34 -19.39 4.35 -14.64
C ARG A 34 -18.72 4.99 -13.40
N ALA A 35 -18.49 6.30 -13.45
CA ALA A 35 -17.89 7.00 -12.31
C ALA A 35 -18.82 7.01 -11.09
N ARG A 36 -18.27 6.68 -9.93
CA ARG A 36 -18.91 6.71 -8.61
C ARG A 36 -18.00 7.38 -7.60
N TYR A 37 -18.53 7.72 -6.43
CA TYR A 37 -17.75 8.28 -5.33
C TYR A 37 -17.41 7.20 -4.30
N TYR A 38 -16.12 7.13 -3.96
CA TYR A 38 -15.56 6.17 -3.01
C TYR A 38 -14.69 6.87 -1.97
N SER A 39 -14.66 6.31 -0.76
CA SER A 39 -13.57 6.54 0.18
C SER A 39 -12.65 5.34 0.14
N VAL A 40 -11.38 5.58 -0.17
CA VAL A 40 -10.36 4.54 -0.27
C VAL A 40 -9.60 4.52 1.05
N VAL A 41 -9.69 3.40 1.74
CA VAL A 41 -9.14 3.21 3.09
C VAL A 41 -8.26 1.99 3.14
N GLY A 42 -7.29 1.97 4.05
CA GLY A 42 -6.54 0.78 4.39
C GLY A 42 -7.39 -0.23 5.16
N TYR A 43 -6.82 -1.39 5.40
CA TYR A 43 -7.54 -2.50 6.04
C TYR A 43 -7.00 -2.84 7.43
N ILE A 44 -6.07 -2.04 7.98
CA ILE A 44 -5.38 -2.40 9.21
C ILE A 44 -5.88 -1.57 10.37
N CYS A 45 -5.72 -0.28 10.36
CA CYS A 45 -6.12 0.59 11.46
C CYS A 45 -7.05 1.69 10.97
N GLU A 46 -7.78 2.23 11.89
CA GLU A 46 -8.88 3.17 11.73
C GLU A 46 -8.51 4.49 11.05
N THR A 47 -7.24 4.83 11.01
CA THR A 47 -6.76 6.11 10.47
C THR A 47 -6.18 6.01 9.07
N ASP A 48 -6.18 4.82 8.46
CA ASP A 48 -5.54 4.53 7.19
C ASP A 48 -6.44 4.93 6.00
N THR A 49 -6.66 6.23 5.82
CA THR A 49 -7.49 6.77 4.74
C THR A 49 -6.62 7.37 3.64
N PHE A 50 -6.60 6.76 2.46
CA PHE A 50 -5.86 7.26 1.29
C PHE A 50 -6.57 8.40 0.57
N GLY A 51 -7.88 8.45 0.65
CA GLY A 51 -8.65 9.54 0.11
C GLY A 51 -10.15 9.35 0.30
N SER A 52 -10.80 10.41 0.76
CA SER A 52 -12.24 10.44 0.95
C SER A 52 -12.92 11.08 -0.24
N ASN A 53 -14.14 10.62 -0.56
CA ASN A 53 -15.01 11.19 -1.57
C ASN A 53 -14.34 11.35 -2.95
N ARG A 54 -13.62 10.31 -3.38
CA ARG A 54 -12.92 10.26 -4.68
C ARG A 54 -13.84 9.78 -5.77
N ARG A 55 -13.89 10.51 -6.89
CA ARG A 55 -14.63 10.11 -8.08
C ARG A 55 -13.76 9.15 -8.89
N ILE A 56 -14.12 7.87 -8.87
CA ILE A 56 -13.36 6.78 -9.51
C ILE A 56 -14.34 5.97 -10.37
N SER A 57 -13.88 5.36 -11.45
CA SER A 57 -14.66 4.38 -12.21
C SER A 57 -15.06 3.20 -11.33
N GLU A 58 -16.22 2.64 -11.56
CA GLU A 58 -16.83 1.60 -10.72
C GLU A 58 -15.85 0.51 -10.33
N ILE A 59 -15.80 0.22 -9.03
CA ILE A 59 -14.84 -0.69 -8.42
C ILE A 59 -15.54 -1.96 -8.01
N SER A 60 -14.98 -3.09 -8.41
CA SER A 60 -15.38 -4.43 -8.01
C SER A 60 -14.31 -5.09 -7.15
N GLU A 61 -14.68 -6.14 -6.43
CA GLU A 61 -13.71 -6.91 -5.66
C GLU A 61 -12.66 -7.54 -6.59
N GLY A 62 -11.39 -7.35 -6.25
CA GLY A 62 -10.25 -7.81 -7.05
C GLY A 62 -9.69 -6.76 -8.01
N ASP A 63 -10.36 -5.63 -8.21
CA ASP A 63 -9.84 -4.54 -9.03
C ASP A 63 -8.55 -3.95 -8.46
N ILE A 64 -7.71 -3.45 -9.35
CA ILE A 64 -6.43 -2.79 -9.01
C ILE A 64 -6.61 -1.28 -9.10
N LEU A 65 -6.33 -0.60 -8.00
CA LEU A 65 -6.31 0.86 -7.93
C LEU A 65 -4.88 1.37 -8.04
N CYS A 66 -4.68 2.39 -8.87
CA CYS A 66 -3.41 3.08 -9.03
C CYS A 66 -3.47 4.46 -8.36
N PHE A 67 -2.49 4.73 -7.50
CA PHE A 67 -2.27 6.05 -6.89
C PHE A 67 -1.20 6.77 -7.68
N ASN A 68 -1.58 7.85 -8.34
CA ASN A 68 -0.68 8.63 -9.18
C ASN A 68 0.24 9.52 -8.34
N ASN A 69 1.45 9.78 -8.86
CA ASN A 69 2.44 10.68 -8.25
C ASN A 69 2.81 10.32 -6.80
N ALA A 70 2.80 9.02 -6.48
CA ALA A 70 3.03 8.53 -5.14
C ALA A 70 4.44 7.96 -4.92
N GLY A 71 5.34 8.02 -5.92
CA GLY A 71 6.65 7.36 -5.86
C GLY A 71 7.65 7.98 -4.89
N ALA A 72 7.66 9.30 -4.73
CA ALA A 72 8.71 10.00 -4.01
C ALA A 72 8.85 9.62 -2.52
N TYR A 73 7.75 9.38 -1.84
CA TYR A 73 7.73 9.07 -0.41
C TYR A 73 7.21 7.67 -0.08
N CYS A 74 6.76 6.92 -1.06
CA CYS A 74 6.10 5.64 -0.85
C CYS A 74 6.96 4.64 -0.08
N PHE A 75 8.12 4.29 -0.62
CA PHE A 75 8.99 3.31 0.03
C PHE A 75 9.72 3.90 1.23
N SER A 76 10.23 5.12 1.13
CA SER A 76 11.01 5.75 2.21
C SER A 76 10.21 5.98 3.49
N MET A 77 8.89 6.15 3.39
CA MET A 77 7.98 6.27 4.52
C MET A 77 7.27 4.97 4.88
N ALA A 78 7.50 3.90 4.13
CA ALA A 78 6.94 2.61 4.43
C ALA A 78 7.51 2.04 5.73
N SER A 79 6.66 1.50 6.58
CA SER A 79 7.04 0.89 7.85
C SER A 79 6.54 -0.54 7.97
N ASN A 80 7.12 -1.29 8.91
CA ASN A 80 6.67 -2.64 9.23
C ASN A 80 5.55 -2.64 10.31
N TYR A 81 4.79 -1.55 10.41
CA TYR A 81 3.68 -1.46 11.35
C TYR A 81 2.72 -2.67 11.20
N ASN A 82 2.30 -3.23 12.31
CA ASN A 82 1.54 -4.49 12.36
C ASN A 82 2.22 -5.68 11.66
N SER A 83 3.55 -5.73 11.69
CA SER A 83 4.38 -6.79 11.08
C SER A 83 4.12 -6.96 9.57
N ARG A 84 3.79 -5.87 8.87
CA ARG A 84 3.61 -5.89 7.42
C ARG A 84 4.93 -5.72 6.69
N PHE A 85 5.05 -6.44 5.60
CA PHE A 85 6.22 -6.38 4.73
C PHE A 85 6.17 -5.12 3.86
N ARG A 86 7.29 -4.43 3.73
CA ARG A 86 7.39 -3.34 2.75
C ARG A 86 7.30 -3.91 1.34
N PRO A 87 6.70 -3.15 0.38
CA PRO A 87 6.45 -3.66 -0.96
C PRO A 87 7.72 -3.73 -1.80
N ALA A 88 7.59 -4.40 -2.96
CA ALA A 88 8.57 -4.30 -4.01
C ALA A 88 8.56 -2.92 -4.65
N GLU A 89 9.71 -2.51 -5.22
CA GLU A 89 9.79 -1.35 -6.11
C GLU A 89 10.11 -1.81 -7.53
N VAL A 90 9.39 -1.23 -8.48
CA VAL A 90 9.55 -1.51 -9.91
C VAL A 90 9.81 -0.20 -10.63
N MET A 91 10.86 -0.15 -11.42
CA MET A 91 11.16 0.96 -12.30
C MET A 91 10.67 0.64 -13.71
N ILE A 92 10.00 1.61 -14.34
CA ILE A 92 9.68 1.54 -15.77
C ILE A 92 10.66 2.43 -16.53
N TYR A 93 11.40 1.83 -17.45
CA TYR A 93 12.33 2.54 -18.30
C TYR A 93 12.26 2.01 -19.74
N GLU A 94 12.11 2.92 -20.70
CA GLU A 94 11.96 2.57 -22.13
C GLU A 94 10.90 1.50 -22.41
N GLY A 95 9.77 1.57 -21.71
CA GLY A 95 8.64 0.63 -21.87
C GLY A 95 8.86 -0.77 -21.28
N LYS A 96 9.94 -0.95 -20.52
CA LYS A 96 10.25 -2.19 -19.80
C LYS A 96 10.15 -2.00 -18.29
N ASP A 97 9.79 -3.05 -17.60
CA ASP A 97 9.74 -3.10 -16.13
C ASP A 97 11.00 -3.75 -15.57
N TYR A 98 11.53 -3.13 -14.53
CA TYR A 98 12.70 -3.61 -13.81
C TYR A 98 12.39 -3.68 -12.32
N LEU A 99 12.52 -4.87 -11.74
CA LEU A 99 12.43 -5.03 -10.30
C LEU A 99 13.71 -4.46 -9.66
N ILE A 100 13.62 -3.31 -9.03
CA ILE A 100 14.76 -2.64 -8.39
C ILE A 100 14.85 -2.90 -6.89
N ARG A 101 13.78 -3.42 -6.28
CA ARG A 101 13.76 -3.86 -4.88
C ARG A 101 12.76 -5.01 -4.72
N HIS A 102 13.19 -6.09 -4.10
CA HIS A 102 12.31 -7.19 -3.74
C HIS A 102 11.34 -6.79 -2.61
N ARG A 103 10.16 -7.42 -2.57
CA ARG A 103 9.25 -7.34 -1.42
C ARG A 103 9.93 -7.97 -0.20
N GLU A 104 9.76 -7.37 0.97
CA GLU A 104 10.23 -7.97 2.22
C GLU A 104 9.57 -9.31 2.51
N THR A 105 10.31 -10.16 3.18
CA THR A 105 9.89 -11.45 3.70
C THR A 105 9.85 -11.41 5.24
N PHE A 106 9.45 -12.51 5.86
CA PHE A 106 9.48 -12.65 7.33
C PHE A 106 10.91 -12.56 7.86
N GLU A 107 11.86 -13.14 7.17
CA GLU A 107 13.29 -13.11 7.52
C GLU A 107 13.84 -11.67 7.53
N ASP A 108 13.37 -10.81 6.63
CA ASP A 108 13.81 -9.41 6.59
C ASP A 108 13.39 -8.63 7.83
N ILE A 109 12.23 -8.92 8.41
CA ILE A 109 11.78 -8.25 9.64
C ILE A 109 12.39 -8.87 10.90
N THR A 110 12.77 -10.13 10.87
CA THR A 110 13.26 -10.86 12.04
C THR A 110 14.78 -11.00 12.10
N ARG A 111 15.51 -10.67 11.03
CA ARG A 111 16.95 -10.90 10.87
C ARG A 111 17.83 -10.35 12.00
N ASN A 112 17.37 -9.34 12.74
CA ASN A 112 18.10 -8.74 13.84
C ASN A 112 17.53 -9.14 15.21
N GLN A 113 16.65 -10.13 15.26
CA GLN A 113 16.10 -10.64 16.51
C GLN A 113 16.97 -11.78 17.04
N GLU A 114 17.26 -11.71 18.33
CA GLU A 114 17.94 -12.77 19.05
C GLU A 114 16.92 -13.69 19.73
N VAL A 115 17.10 -15.00 19.57
CA VAL A 115 16.29 -16.00 20.29
C VAL A 115 16.98 -16.30 21.61
N ILE A 116 16.34 -15.91 22.71
CA ILE A 116 16.86 -16.14 24.07
C ILE A 116 16.10 -17.35 24.67
N GLU A 117 16.81 -18.40 25.02
CA GLU A 117 16.26 -19.50 25.80
C GLU A 117 16.14 -19.09 27.28
N LEU A 118 14.95 -18.64 27.67
CA LEU A 118 14.67 -18.19 29.04
C LEU A 118 14.93 -19.24 30.11
N ALA A 119 14.96 -20.52 29.74
CA ALA A 119 15.30 -21.63 30.66
C ALA A 119 16.77 -21.56 31.17
N LEU A 120 17.65 -20.86 30.45
CA LEU A 120 19.07 -20.67 30.82
C LEU A 120 19.31 -19.46 31.72
N LEU A 121 18.28 -18.65 31.98
CA LEU A 121 18.37 -17.42 32.79
C LEU A 121 17.99 -17.66 34.28
N LYS A 122 17.95 -18.93 34.75
CA LYS A 122 17.69 -19.29 36.16
C LYS A 122 18.98 -19.46 36.90
#